data_34019c14a78b24d9b0c0e564c1a25e38
#
_entry.id   34019c14a78b24d9b0c0e564c1a25e38
#
_cell.length_a   1.000
_cell.length_b   1.000
_cell.length_c   1.000
_cell.angle_alpha   90.00
_cell.angle_beta   90.00
_cell.angle_gamma   90.00
#
_symmetry.space_group_name_H-M   'P 1'
#
loop_
_entity.id
_entity.type
_entity.pdbx_description
1 polymer ?
#
loop_
_entity_poly.entity_id
_entity_poly.type
_entity_poly.pdbx_seq_one_letter_code
_entity_poly.pdbx_strand_id
1 'polypeptide(L)'
;MIDWRLPREDGDLAYAVEYNPQEFELGDIVHLCAAVAGMNDELDWYWVALLQDGSYRLIWGGCDYTGWDCQSWLESQLAATALEAAKLAPEEEDYSHREIRKQLTLQITGKQPYGLYVEDAGLEVLIGD
;
A
#
# COMPACT_ATOMS: atom_id res chain seq x y z
N MET A 1 -19.24 -4.36 9.45
CA MET A 1 -18.45 -5.42 8.85
C MET A 1 -17.49 -4.85 7.81
N ILE A 2 -16.30 -5.37 7.80
CA ILE A 2 -15.28 -4.90 6.86
C ILE A 2 -15.56 -5.42 5.46
N ASP A 3 -15.53 -4.52 4.49
CA ASP A 3 -15.72 -4.91 3.11
C ASP A 3 -14.37 -5.10 2.45
N TRP A 4 -14.00 -6.34 2.29
CA TRP A 4 -12.72 -6.71 1.70
C TRP A 4 -12.80 -6.98 0.20
N ARG A 5 -13.95 -6.79 -0.41
CA ARG A 5 -14.16 -7.32 -1.75
C ARG A 5 -13.13 -6.88 -2.78
N LEU A 6 -12.76 -5.64 -2.80
CA LEU A 6 -11.67 -5.25 -3.67
C LEU A 6 -10.35 -5.21 -2.93
N PRO A 7 -10.28 -4.51 -1.80
CA PRO A 7 -9.00 -4.50 -1.07
C PRO A 7 -8.62 -5.89 -0.59
N ARG A 8 -9.58 -6.72 -0.26
CA ARG A 8 -9.27 -8.05 0.26
C ARG A 8 -8.64 -8.95 -0.80
N GLU A 9 -8.72 -8.56 -2.06
CA GLU A 9 -8.01 -9.29 -3.09
C GLU A 9 -6.50 -9.08 -2.96
N ASP A 10 -6.10 -8.18 -2.08
CA ASP A 10 -4.70 -7.96 -1.81
C ASP A 10 -4.18 -9.05 -0.88
N GLY A 11 -3.90 -10.20 -1.46
CA GLY A 11 -3.38 -11.33 -0.70
C GLY A 11 -2.02 -11.05 -0.09
N ASP A 12 -1.24 -10.17 -0.71
CA ASP A 12 0.06 -9.83 -0.15
C ASP A 12 -0.07 -9.15 1.20
N LEU A 13 -1.00 -8.21 1.35
CA LEU A 13 -1.19 -7.57 2.64
C LEU A 13 -1.66 -8.58 3.68
N ALA A 14 -2.57 -9.46 3.31
CA ALA A 14 -3.08 -10.48 4.24
C ALA A 14 -1.94 -11.36 4.75
N TYR A 15 -1.10 -11.85 3.85
CA TYR A 15 0.06 -12.67 4.24
C TYR A 15 1.09 -11.86 5.01
N ALA A 16 1.34 -10.63 4.59
CA ALA A 16 2.33 -9.79 5.25
C ALA A 16 1.98 -9.59 6.73
N VAL A 17 0.71 -9.28 7.01
CA VAL A 17 0.25 -9.07 8.38
C VAL A 17 0.25 -10.38 9.17
N GLU A 18 -0.11 -11.49 8.53
CA GLU A 18 -0.13 -12.79 9.18
C GLU A 18 1.26 -13.18 9.71
N TYR A 19 2.28 -12.98 8.89
CA TYR A 19 3.64 -13.39 9.24
C TYR A 19 4.46 -12.30 9.91
N ASN A 20 3.93 -11.07 9.98
CA ASN A 20 4.59 -9.94 10.64
C ASN A 20 3.58 -9.18 11.48
N PRO A 21 3.27 -9.66 12.69
CA PRO A 21 2.25 -9.04 13.54
C PRO A 21 2.51 -7.55 13.79
N GLN A 22 1.44 -6.78 13.74
CA GLN A 22 1.47 -5.33 13.93
C GLN A 22 0.69 -4.94 15.18
N GLU A 23 0.59 -3.64 15.45
CA GLU A 23 -0.23 -3.13 16.55
C GLU A 23 -1.72 -3.25 16.25
N PHE A 24 -2.07 -3.65 15.03
CA PHE A 24 -3.44 -3.85 14.60
C PHE A 24 -3.54 -5.23 13.96
N GLU A 25 -4.76 -5.74 13.89
CA GLU A 25 -5.01 -7.00 13.23
C GLU A 25 -5.60 -6.74 11.84
N LEU A 26 -5.49 -7.73 10.97
CA LEU A 26 -6.04 -7.61 9.62
C LEU A 26 -7.53 -7.24 9.67
N GLY A 27 -8.26 -7.80 10.63
CA GLY A 27 -9.69 -7.51 10.80
C GLY A 27 -9.99 -6.08 11.22
N ASP A 28 -8.99 -5.32 11.66
CA ASP A 28 -9.18 -3.92 12.02
C ASP A 28 -9.21 -3.00 10.82
N ILE A 29 -8.79 -3.48 9.67
CA ILE A 29 -8.78 -2.66 8.45
C ILE A 29 -10.18 -2.58 7.88
N VAL A 30 -10.68 -1.36 7.76
CA VAL A 30 -12.02 -1.11 7.23
C VAL A 30 -11.97 -0.91 5.72
N HIS A 31 -10.88 -0.29 5.25
CA HIS A 31 -10.77 0.04 3.83
C HIS A 31 -9.30 0.18 3.46
N LEU A 32 -8.94 -0.34 2.30
CA LEU A 32 -7.63 -0.11 1.71
C LEU A 32 -7.76 1.02 0.70
N CYS A 33 -7.09 2.13 1.00
CA CYS A 33 -7.23 3.35 0.21
C CYS A 33 -6.35 3.34 -1.03
N ALA A 34 -5.16 2.74 -0.91
CA ALA A 34 -4.19 2.76 -1.99
C ALA A 34 -3.14 1.69 -1.76
N ALA A 35 -2.49 1.27 -2.84
CA ALA A 35 -1.40 0.31 -2.76
C ALA A 35 -0.45 0.46 -3.94
N VAL A 36 0.83 0.21 -3.66
CA VAL A 36 1.84 0.06 -4.70
C VAL A 36 2.46 -1.30 -4.47
N ALA A 37 2.25 -2.21 -5.42
CA ALA A 37 2.73 -3.57 -5.30
C ALA A 37 4.25 -3.62 -5.41
N GLY A 38 4.84 -4.54 -4.67
CA GLY A 38 6.27 -4.78 -4.74
C GLY A 38 6.60 -6.01 -5.56
N MET A 39 7.80 -6.52 -5.35
CA MET A 39 8.27 -7.70 -6.03
C MET A 39 9.16 -8.46 -5.06
N ASN A 40 8.95 -9.76 -4.96
CA ASN A 40 9.76 -10.58 -4.07
C ASN A 40 11.25 -10.35 -4.31
N ASP A 41 11.96 -10.10 -3.22
CA ASP A 41 13.41 -9.93 -3.23
C ASP A 41 13.93 -8.70 -3.98
N GLU A 42 13.04 -7.81 -4.39
CA GLU A 42 13.45 -6.61 -5.14
C GLU A 42 12.79 -5.33 -4.66
N LEU A 43 11.44 -5.26 -4.73
CA LEU A 43 10.71 -4.03 -4.48
C LEU A 43 9.80 -4.16 -3.26
N ASP A 44 9.71 -3.11 -2.47
CA ASP A 44 8.84 -3.08 -1.31
C ASP A 44 7.39 -2.80 -1.72
N TRP A 45 6.47 -3.30 -0.89
CA TRP A 45 5.05 -3.00 -1.01
C TRP A 45 4.70 -1.82 -0.12
N TYR A 46 3.71 -1.03 -0.55
CA TYR A 46 3.18 0.09 0.23
C TYR A 46 1.67 0.06 0.18
N TRP A 47 1.03 0.27 1.32
CA TRP A 47 -0.43 0.33 1.43
C TRP A 47 -0.82 1.50 2.31
N VAL A 48 -1.97 2.13 2.00
CA VAL A 48 -2.61 3.09 2.88
C VAL A 48 -3.93 2.49 3.31
N ALA A 49 -4.12 2.34 4.61
CA ALA A 49 -5.29 1.66 5.18
C ALA A 49 -6.03 2.55 6.16
N LEU A 50 -7.37 2.44 6.16
CA LEU A 50 -8.22 3.04 7.19
C LEU A 50 -8.57 1.95 8.19
N LEU A 51 -8.39 2.22 9.47
CA LEU A 51 -8.70 1.27 10.53
C LEU A 51 -10.03 1.60 11.20
N GLN A 52 -10.55 0.64 11.96
CA GLN A 52 -11.86 0.79 12.64
C GLN A 52 -11.91 1.97 13.59
N ASP A 53 -10.78 2.34 14.19
CA ASP A 53 -10.75 3.47 15.12
C ASP A 53 -10.73 4.83 14.42
N GLY A 54 -10.80 4.84 13.10
CA GLY A 54 -10.80 6.07 12.32
C GLY A 54 -9.43 6.58 11.94
N SER A 55 -8.38 5.92 12.39
CA SER A 55 -7.03 6.32 12.03
C SER A 55 -6.60 5.71 10.70
N TYR A 56 -5.60 6.31 10.10
CA TYR A 56 -5.00 5.80 8.88
C TYR A 56 -3.59 5.32 9.18
N ARG A 57 -3.11 4.40 8.37
CA ARG A 57 -1.73 3.94 8.47
C ARG A 57 -1.12 3.82 7.09
N LEU A 58 0.15 4.20 6.99
CA LEU A 58 0.98 3.72 5.90
C LEU A 58 1.58 2.41 6.38
N ILE A 59 1.46 1.38 5.58
CA ILE A 59 2.02 0.05 5.86
C ILE A 59 2.98 -0.25 4.74
N TRP A 60 4.18 -0.72 5.06
CA TRP A 60 5.14 -1.06 4.02
C TRP A 60 6.01 -2.22 4.46
N GLY A 61 6.48 -2.98 3.47
CA GLY A 61 7.31 -4.13 3.78
C GLY A 61 7.79 -4.84 2.53
N GLY A 62 8.50 -5.91 2.76
CA GLY A 62 9.03 -6.71 1.67
C GLY A 62 9.26 -8.15 2.09
N CYS A 63 9.50 -9.01 1.12
CA CYS A 63 9.76 -10.42 1.36
C CYS A 63 10.77 -10.96 0.36
N ASP A 64 11.33 -12.11 0.70
CA ASP A 64 12.28 -12.76 -0.20
C ASP A 64 11.56 -13.50 -1.33
N TYR A 65 12.31 -14.18 -2.17
CA TYR A 65 11.73 -14.87 -3.32
C TYR A 65 10.81 -16.03 -2.96
N THR A 66 10.87 -16.51 -1.73
CA THR A 66 9.98 -17.59 -1.28
C THR A 66 8.66 -17.07 -0.73
N GLY A 67 8.57 -15.77 -0.50
CA GLY A 67 7.33 -15.14 -0.09
C GLY A 67 7.30 -14.71 1.37
N TRP A 68 6.13 -14.20 1.78
CA TRP A 68 5.94 -13.64 3.11
C TRP A 68 6.14 -14.65 4.24
N ASP A 69 5.94 -15.91 3.95
CA ASP A 69 6.02 -16.97 4.96
C ASP A 69 7.45 -17.44 5.24
N CYS A 70 8.43 -16.84 4.63
CA CYS A 70 9.83 -17.22 4.86
C CYS A 70 10.60 -16.06 5.49
N GLN A 71 11.19 -15.20 4.69
CA GLN A 71 11.90 -14.03 5.20
C GLN A 71 11.17 -12.78 4.75
N SER A 72 10.55 -12.10 5.70
CA SER A 72 9.80 -10.90 5.37
C SER A 72 9.86 -9.92 6.53
N TRP A 73 9.43 -8.70 6.27
CA TRP A 73 9.35 -7.66 7.27
C TRP A 73 8.19 -6.74 6.93
N LEU A 74 7.65 -6.07 7.95
CA LEU A 74 6.54 -5.16 7.77
C LEU A 74 6.59 -4.10 8.85
N GLU A 75 6.34 -2.85 8.45
CA GLU A 75 6.26 -1.72 9.36
C GLU A 75 5.04 -0.90 9.04
N SER A 76 4.60 -0.10 10.00
CA SER A 76 3.47 0.79 9.77
C SER A 76 3.62 2.05 10.60
N GLN A 77 2.96 3.12 10.15
CA GLN A 77 2.99 4.39 10.86
C GLN A 77 1.62 5.05 10.77
N LEU A 78 1.17 5.61 11.90
CA LEU A 78 -0.11 6.29 12.01
C LEU A 78 -0.09 7.63 11.30
N ALA A 79 -1.26 7.99 10.76
CA ALA A 79 -1.48 9.31 10.18
C ALA A 79 -2.94 9.70 10.40
N ALA A 80 -3.22 10.97 10.38
CA ALA A 80 -4.57 11.48 10.63
C ALA A 80 -5.48 11.36 9.40
N THR A 81 -4.90 11.38 8.20
CA THR A 81 -5.67 11.30 6.96
C THR A 81 -4.96 10.37 5.98
N ALA A 82 -5.71 9.92 4.97
CA ALA A 82 -5.12 9.07 3.93
C ALA A 82 -3.99 9.80 3.20
N LEU A 83 -4.18 11.08 2.90
CA LEU A 83 -3.14 11.84 2.20
C LEU A 83 -1.90 12.01 3.06
N GLU A 84 -2.06 12.20 4.37
CA GLU A 84 -0.91 12.28 5.26
C GLU A 84 -0.18 10.95 5.32
N ALA A 85 -0.92 9.84 5.32
CA ALA A 85 -0.30 8.52 5.26
C ALA A 85 0.53 8.36 3.99
N ALA A 86 -0.01 8.78 2.86
CA ALA A 86 0.71 8.71 1.59
C ALA A 86 2.01 9.51 1.61
N LYS A 87 1.99 10.65 2.32
CA LYS A 87 3.19 11.50 2.41
C LYS A 87 4.30 10.89 3.25
N LEU A 88 4.00 9.87 4.04
CA LEU A 88 5.02 9.17 4.79
C LEU A 88 5.82 8.21 3.90
N ALA A 89 5.29 7.87 2.74
CA ALA A 89 5.97 7.02 1.79
C ALA A 89 7.08 7.82 1.08
N PRO A 90 8.12 7.14 0.59
CA PRO A 90 9.15 7.82 -0.18
C PRO A 90 8.56 8.35 -1.47
N GLU A 91 9.15 9.43 -1.99
CA GLU A 91 8.68 9.99 -3.25
C GLU A 91 8.92 9.00 -4.38
N GLU A 92 10.09 8.35 -4.35
CA GLU A 92 10.51 7.50 -5.46
C GLU A 92 11.48 6.44 -4.95
N GLU A 93 11.46 5.28 -5.58
CA GLU A 93 12.51 4.29 -5.39
C GLU A 93 13.55 4.50 -6.47
N ASP A 94 14.76 4.89 -6.07
CA ASP A 94 15.81 5.28 -6.98
C ASP A 94 16.13 4.24 -8.06
N TYR A 95 16.24 2.98 -7.64
CA TYR A 95 16.68 1.94 -8.57
C TYR A 95 15.58 1.47 -9.53
N SER A 96 14.33 1.77 -9.23
CA SER A 96 13.21 1.34 -10.08
C SER A 96 12.48 2.52 -10.70
N HIS A 97 12.78 3.72 -10.23
CA HIS A 97 12.10 4.95 -10.64
C HIS A 97 10.58 4.90 -10.40
N ARG A 98 10.13 4.11 -9.42
CA ARG A 98 8.72 4.08 -9.05
C ARG A 98 8.39 5.33 -8.23
N GLU A 99 7.38 6.05 -8.64
CA GLU A 99 6.93 7.24 -7.92
C GLU A 99 5.88 6.82 -6.88
N ILE A 100 6.36 6.29 -5.75
CA ILE A 100 5.50 5.68 -4.74
C ILE A 100 4.44 6.64 -4.22
N ARG A 101 4.89 7.80 -3.72
CA ARG A 101 3.97 8.76 -3.11
C ARG A 101 2.93 9.27 -4.09
N LYS A 102 3.34 9.50 -5.33
CA LYS A 102 2.45 9.98 -6.37
C LYS A 102 1.38 8.93 -6.70
N GLN A 103 1.79 7.66 -6.81
CA GLN A 103 0.85 6.59 -7.10
C GLN A 103 -0.18 6.45 -5.99
N LEU A 104 0.25 6.48 -4.74
CA LEU A 104 -0.66 6.41 -3.62
C LEU A 104 -1.63 7.58 -3.63
N THR A 105 -1.13 8.78 -3.87
CA THR A 105 -1.95 9.99 -3.90
C THR A 105 -3.00 9.94 -5.00
N LEU A 106 -2.63 9.47 -6.19
CA LEU A 106 -3.59 9.37 -7.30
C LEU A 106 -4.71 8.40 -6.98
N GLN A 107 -4.38 7.29 -6.30
CA GLN A 107 -5.40 6.33 -5.91
C GLN A 107 -6.33 6.90 -4.84
N ILE A 108 -5.77 7.58 -3.84
CA ILE A 108 -6.56 8.16 -2.76
C ILE A 108 -7.50 9.23 -3.27
N THR A 109 -7.07 10.03 -4.23
CA THR A 109 -7.89 11.10 -4.79
C THR A 109 -8.81 10.62 -5.92
N GLY A 110 -8.83 9.32 -6.17
CA GLY A 110 -9.75 8.76 -7.18
C GLY A 110 -9.32 8.95 -8.61
N LYS A 111 -8.10 9.37 -8.83
CA LYS A 111 -7.60 9.60 -10.19
C LYS A 111 -7.06 8.35 -10.85
N GLN A 112 -6.89 7.31 -10.07
CA GLN A 112 -6.54 6.00 -10.63
C GLN A 112 -7.08 4.91 -9.70
N PRO A 113 -7.39 3.72 -10.25
CA PRO A 113 -7.96 2.62 -9.45
C PRO A 113 -6.98 2.10 -8.40
N TYR A 114 -7.52 1.55 -7.33
CA TYR A 114 -6.74 0.94 -6.27
C TYR A 114 -5.74 -0.07 -6.84
N GLY A 115 -4.52 0.05 -6.39
CA GLY A 115 -3.48 -0.92 -6.70
C GLY A 115 -2.85 -0.80 -8.09
N LEU A 116 -3.37 0.08 -8.92
CA LEU A 116 -2.84 0.22 -10.27
C LEU A 116 -1.60 1.11 -10.27
N TYR A 117 -0.48 0.53 -10.66
CA TYR A 117 0.72 1.30 -10.92
C TYR A 117 0.78 1.67 -12.39
N VAL A 118 1.04 2.94 -12.68
CA VAL A 118 1.06 3.44 -14.05
C VAL A 118 2.44 4.05 -14.31
N GLU A 119 3.04 3.67 -15.42
CA GLU A 119 4.30 4.26 -15.86
C GLU A 119 4.09 5.75 -16.11
N ASP A 120 5.17 6.52 -16.03
CA ASP A 120 5.10 7.98 -16.18
C ASP A 120 4.27 8.42 -17.37
N ALA A 121 4.46 7.79 -18.50
CA ALA A 121 3.74 8.14 -19.72
C ALA A 121 2.23 7.88 -19.57
N GLY A 122 1.88 6.84 -18.83
CA GLY A 122 0.48 6.51 -18.58
C GLY A 122 -0.17 7.41 -17.56
N LEU A 123 0.64 7.91 -16.60
CA LEU A 123 0.12 8.80 -15.57
C LEU A 123 -0.49 10.06 -16.17
N GLU A 124 0.14 10.64 -17.15
CA GLU A 124 -0.37 11.84 -17.78
C GLU A 124 -1.72 11.59 -18.44
N VAL A 125 -1.91 10.42 -19.02
CA VAL A 125 -3.18 10.06 -19.63
C VAL A 125 -4.27 9.95 -18.57
N LEU A 126 -3.96 9.37 -17.41
CA LEU A 126 -4.95 9.20 -16.36
C LEU A 126 -5.34 10.50 -15.68
N ILE A 127 -4.43 11.42 -15.49
CA ILE A 127 -4.68 12.64 -14.75
C ILE A 127 -4.96 13.84 -15.64
N GLY A 128 -4.69 13.70 -16.92
CA GLY A 128 -4.81 14.81 -17.85
C GLY A 128 -6.18 15.07 -18.33
N ASP A 129 -7.07 14.69 -17.97
CA ASP A 129 -8.32 14.91 -18.35
C ASP A 129 -8.71 15.59 -19.12
#